data_6bbf654c3baf990b59fdbcedd2051633
#
_entry.id   6bbf654c3baf990b59fdbcedd2051633
#
_cell.length_a   1.000
_cell.length_b   1.000
_cell.length_c   1.000
_cell.angle_alpha   90.00
_cell.angle_beta   90.00
_cell.angle_gamma   90.00
#
_symmetry.space_group_name_H-M   'P 1'
#
loop_
_entity.id
_entity.type
_entity.pdbx_description
1 polymer ?
#
loop_
_entity_poly.entity_id
_entity_poly.type
_entity_poly.pdbx_seq_one_letter_code
_entity_poly.pdbx_strand_id
1 'polypeptide(L)'
;QKDGTIRFRGETEMPVMACISSNRTLSGSTCMLVLDDKPLKMEKTGNGTMKLKRASELNENFQAILTKLKEAGNKNVSLIQEYNALAQKGNLTDAAIARIKKQREQIKDEIKTTMQESMVVNRNNIIPVLLLQQGIEDMGIDFAEKFLKIYAYKDRPSLKSVHERIKSEKTKASGKMIDFTMPDITGKERKLSDFVGKGKYILVDFWASWCGPCIREMPHVKAAYQKYKEKG
;
A
#
# COMPACT_ATOMS: atom_id res chain seq x y z
N GLN A 1 -22.24 -28.61 -0.41
CA GLN A 1 -23.47 -29.22 -0.98
C GLN A 1 -23.06 -30.27 -2.02
N LYS A 2 -23.95 -31.22 -2.34
CA LYS A 2 -23.67 -32.30 -3.32
C LYS A 2 -23.39 -31.81 -4.75
N ASP A 3 -23.74 -30.56 -5.05
CA ASP A 3 -23.53 -29.88 -6.35
C ASP A 3 -22.19 -29.09 -6.43
N GLY A 4 -21.31 -29.28 -5.47
CA GLY A 4 -20.04 -28.54 -5.40
C GLY A 4 -20.19 -27.06 -4.95
N THR A 5 -21.40 -26.63 -4.57
CA THR A 5 -21.65 -25.27 -4.07
C THR A 5 -21.24 -25.15 -2.61
N ILE A 6 -20.48 -24.10 -2.28
CA ILE A 6 -20.17 -23.71 -0.91
C ILE A 6 -21.04 -22.48 -0.58
N ARG A 7 -21.74 -22.53 0.52
CA ARG A 7 -22.60 -21.42 0.98
C ARG A 7 -22.09 -20.92 2.32
N PHE A 8 -21.87 -19.61 2.40
CA PHE A 8 -21.57 -18.89 3.63
C PHE A 8 -22.80 -18.08 4.04
N ARG A 9 -23.08 -18.05 5.32
CA ARG A 9 -24.09 -17.16 5.94
C ARG A 9 -23.43 -16.51 7.14
N GLY A 10 -23.75 -15.25 7.37
CA GLY A 10 -23.26 -14.47 8.51
C GLY A 10 -24.08 -13.20 8.64
N GLU A 11 -23.90 -12.52 9.75
CA GLU A 11 -24.51 -11.23 10.05
C GLU A 11 -23.40 -10.22 10.30
N THR A 12 -23.60 -9.00 9.81
CA THR A 12 -22.72 -7.86 10.09
C THR A 12 -23.60 -6.65 10.41
N GLU A 13 -23.24 -5.89 11.42
CA GLU A 13 -23.97 -4.66 11.79
C GLU A 13 -23.87 -3.58 10.70
N MET A 14 -22.89 -3.68 9.83
CA MET A 14 -22.65 -2.74 8.74
C MET A 14 -21.86 -3.41 7.61
N PRO A 15 -21.87 -2.87 6.37
CA PRO A 15 -21.08 -3.41 5.28
C PRO A 15 -19.60 -3.53 5.64
N VAL A 16 -19.00 -4.67 5.31
CA VAL A 16 -17.57 -4.95 5.56
C VAL A 16 -16.89 -5.42 4.28
N MET A 17 -15.60 -5.09 4.18
CA MET A 17 -14.75 -5.64 3.12
C MET A 17 -14.38 -7.07 3.45
N ALA A 18 -14.49 -7.96 2.47
CA ALA A 18 -14.12 -9.36 2.60
C ALA A 18 -13.25 -9.81 1.42
N CYS A 19 -12.39 -10.79 1.70
CA CYS A 19 -11.60 -11.47 0.68
C CYS A 19 -11.92 -12.96 0.72
N ILE A 20 -12.32 -13.52 -0.41
CA ILE A 20 -12.48 -14.95 -0.58
C ILE A 20 -11.28 -15.45 -1.38
N SER A 21 -10.58 -16.45 -0.85
CA SER A 21 -9.42 -17.05 -1.49
C SER A 21 -9.61 -18.55 -1.67
N SER A 22 -9.04 -19.09 -2.74
CA SER A 22 -9.02 -20.53 -2.99
C SER A 22 -8.07 -21.30 -2.08
N ASN A 23 -7.21 -20.61 -1.33
CA ASN A 23 -6.31 -21.20 -0.33
C ASN A 23 -6.14 -20.30 0.90
N ARG A 24 -5.61 -20.88 2.00
CA ARG A 24 -5.40 -20.17 3.28
C ARG A 24 -4.30 -19.11 3.23
N THR A 25 -3.36 -19.23 2.30
CA THR A 25 -2.20 -18.33 2.20
C THR A 25 -2.48 -17.09 1.33
N LEU A 26 -3.69 -16.94 0.79
CA LEU A 26 -4.08 -15.89 -0.13
C LEU A 26 -3.22 -15.82 -1.42
N SER A 27 -2.37 -16.83 -1.66
CA SER A 27 -1.53 -16.94 -2.87
C SER A 27 -2.27 -17.55 -4.07
N GLY A 28 -3.50 -18.04 -3.85
CA GLY A 28 -4.37 -18.55 -4.90
C GLY A 28 -5.27 -17.47 -5.51
N SER A 29 -6.27 -17.90 -6.28
CA SER A 29 -7.30 -16.99 -6.79
C SER A 29 -8.03 -16.32 -5.65
N THR A 30 -7.99 -15.01 -5.62
CA THR A 30 -8.66 -14.18 -4.61
C THR A 30 -9.73 -13.32 -5.25
N CYS A 31 -10.80 -13.08 -4.53
CA CYS A 31 -11.84 -12.10 -4.89
C CYS A 31 -12.12 -11.21 -3.68
N MET A 32 -11.88 -9.93 -3.85
CA MET A 32 -12.28 -8.93 -2.87
C MET A 32 -13.71 -8.48 -3.16
N LEU A 33 -14.51 -8.34 -2.13
CA LEU A 33 -15.91 -7.98 -2.23
C LEU A 33 -16.39 -7.22 -0.98
N VAL A 34 -17.54 -6.61 -1.09
CA VAL A 34 -18.26 -6.02 0.04
C VAL A 34 -19.33 -6.99 0.49
N LEU A 35 -19.33 -7.39 1.76
CA LEU A 35 -20.45 -8.04 2.38
C LEU A 35 -21.44 -6.96 2.78
N ASP A 36 -22.56 -6.91 2.08
CA ASP A 36 -23.71 -6.05 2.32
C ASP A 36 -24.97 -6.89 2.56
N ASP A 37 -26.14 -6.28 2.59
CA ASP A 37 -27.43 -6.94 2.82
C ASP A 37 -27.93 -7.75 1.61
N LYS A 38 -27.19 -7.78 0.50
CA LYS A 38 -27.59 -8.47 -0.73
C LYS A 38 -26.88 -9.82 -0.89
N PRO A 39 -27.58 -10.85 -1.39
CA PRO A 39 -26.96 -12.13 -1.65
C PRO A 39 -25.98 -12.03 -2.81
N LEU A 40 -24.77 -12.57 -2.60
CA LEU A 40 -23.72 -12.67 -3.60
C LEU A 40 -23.64 -14.08 -4.16
N LYS A 41 -23.38 -14.21 -5.46
CA LYS A 41 -23.04 -15.49 -6.10
C LYS A 41 -21.72 -15.34 -6.84
N MET A 42 -20.82 -16.26 -6.58
CA MET A 42 -19.51 -16.33 -7.25
C MET A 42 -19.35 -17.67 -7.94
N GLU A 43 -18.51 -17.67 -8.95
CA GLU A 43 -18.14 -18.84 -9.73
C GLU A 43 -16.63 -18.88 -9.95
N LYS A 44 -16.04 -20.06 -9.84
CA LYS A 44 -14.66 -20.31 -10.24
C LYS A 44 -14.62 -20.56 -11.74
N THR A 45 -13.89 -19.75 -12.48
CA THR A 45 -13.70 -19.92 -13.93
C THR A 45 -12.73 -21.04 -14.23
N GLY A 46 -12.70 -21.53 -15.48
CA GLY A 46 -11.84 -22.62 -15.91
C GLY A 46 -10.34 -22.37 -15.70
N ASN A 47 -9.91 -21.10 -15.68
CA ASN A 47 -8.53 -20.71 -15.38
C ASN A 47 -8.29 -20.52 -13.86
N GLY A 48 -9.26 -20.88 -13.01
CA GLY A 48 -9.15 -20.82 -11.56
C GLY A 48 -9.47 -19.45 -10.94
N THR A 49 -9.73 -18.40 -11.72
CA THR A 49 -10.13 -17.10 -11.17
C THR A 49 -11.54 -17.14 -10.59
N MET A 50 -11.78 -16.32 -9.55
CA MET A 50 -13.10 -16.15 -8.96
C MET A 50 -13.80 -14.96 -9.63
N LYS A 51 -15.05 -15.15 -10.07
CA LYS A 51 -15.85 -14.09 -10.71
C LYS A 51 -17.22 -13.98 -10.05
N LEU A 52 -17.67 -12.73 -9.81
CA LEU A 52 -19.03 -12.48 -9.35
C LEU A 52 -20.02 -12.74 -10.50
N LYS A 53 -21.07 -13.51 -10.22
CA LYS A 53 -22.19 -13.81 -11.14
C LYS A 53 -23.46 -13.06 -10.76
N ARG A 54 -23.65 -12.83 -9.46
CA ARG A 54 -24.72 -12.00 -8.93
C ARG A 54 -24.13 -11.15 -7.81
N ALA A 55 -24.30 -9.86 -7.90
CA ALA A 55 -23.79 -8.90 -6.94
C ALA A 55 -24.80 -7.77 -6.70
N SER A 56 -24.59 -7.02 -5.65
CA SER A 56 -25.21 -5.72 -5.45
C SER A 56 -24.57 -4.68 -6.36
N GLU A 57 -25.24 -3.58 -6.62
CA GLU A 57 -24.70 -2.43 -7.34
C GLU A 57 -23.38 -1.92 -6.69
N LEU A 58 -23.31 -1.95 -5.35
CA LEU A 58 -22.11 -1.61 -4.60
C LEU A 58 -20.93 -2.51 -4.97
N ASN A 59 -21.17 -3.83 -5.08
CA ASN A 59 -20.12 -4.77 -5.47
C ASN A 59 -19.76 -4.66 -6.96
N GLU A 60 -20.73 -4.41 -7.84
CA GLU A 60 -20.47 -4.19 -9.26
C GLU A 60 -19.58 -2.95 -9.47
N ASN A 61 -19.91 -1.83 -8.81
CA ASN A 61 -19.11 -0.63 -8.80
C ASN A 61 -17.69 -0.90 -8.25
N PHE A 62 -17.59 -1.61 -7.12
CA PHE A 62 -16.30 -1.98 -6.53
C PHE A 62 -15.44 -2.83 -7.48
N GLN A 63 -16.02 -3.84 -8.14
CA GLN A 63 -15.30 -4.66 -9.12
C GLN A 63 -14.85 -3.85 -10.34
N ALA A 64 -15.65 -2.90 -10.79
CA ALA A 64 -15.25 -2.01 -11.90
C ALA A 64 -14.03 -1.16 -11.54
N ILE A 65 -13.98 -0.62 -10.30
CA ILE A 65 -12.82 0.12 -9.78
C ILE A 65 -11.58 -0.79 -9.73
N LEU A 66 -11.72 -1.97 -9.12
CA LEU A 66 -10.61 -2.93 -9.03
C LEU A 66 -10.07 -3.35 -10.41
N THR A 67 -10.95 -3.50 -11.39
CA THR A 67 -10.56 -3.85 -12.76
C THR A 67 -9.73 -2.74 -13.39
N LYS A 68 -10.15 -1.49 -13.30
CA LYS A 68 -9.39 -0.34 -13.82
C LYS A 68 -8.00 -0.24 -13.15
N LEU A 69 -7.93 -0.35 -11.83
CA LEU A 69 -6.67 -0.31 -11.09
C LEU A 69 -5.74 -1.48 -11.48
N LYS A 70 -6.28 -2.68 -11.66
CA LYS A 70 -5.54 -3.86 -12.11
C LYS A 70 -5.01 -3.69 -13.53
N GLU A 71 -5.79 -3.15 -14.44
CA GLU A 71 -5.35 -2.87 -15.83
C GLU A 71 -4.18 -1.88 -15.85
N ALA A 72 -4.28 -0.79 -15.08
CA ALA A 72 -3.18 0.15 -14.93
C ALA A 72 -1.94 -0.50 -14.30
N GLY A 73 -2.12 -1.30 -13.26
CA GLY A 73 -1.04 -2.09 -12.64
C GLY A 73 -0.36 -3.04 -13.62
N ASN A 74 -1.12 -3.74 -14.47
CA ASN A 74 -0.58 -4.63 -15.50
C ASN A 74 0.26 -3.87 -16.54
N LYS A 75 -0.18 -2.68 -16.98
CA LYS A 75 0.63 -1.81 -17.85
C LYS A 75 1.99 -1.48 -17.20
N ASN A 76 2.01 -1.15 -15.91
CA ASN A 76 3.26 -0.87 -15.19
C ASN A 76 4.18 -2.09 -15.11
N VAL A 77 3.62 -3.29 -14.83
CA VAL A 77 4.39 -4.55 -14.83
C VAL A 77 5.01 -4.81 -16.19
N SER A 78 4.26 -4.62 -17.28
CA SER A 78 4.78 -4.80 -18.64
C SER A 78 5.94 -3.86 -18.95
N LEU A 79 5.89 -2.61 -18.50
CA LEU A 79 7.00 -1.66 -18.66
C LEU A 79 8.24 -2.05 -17.85
N ILE A 80 8.07 -2.62 -16.66
CA ILE A 80 9.19 -3.14 -15.85
C ILE A 80 9.83 -4.34 -16.56
N GLN A 81 9.01 -5.23 -17.11
CA GLN A 81 9.52 -6.38 -17.88
C GLN A 81 10.29 -5.92 -19.13
N GLU A 82 9.78 -4.93 -19.85
CA GLU A 82 10.45 -4.33 -21.01
C GLU A 82 11.80 -3.73 -20.61
N TYR A 83 11.84 -2.93 -19.52
CA TYR A 83 13.07 -2.36 -18.98
C TYR A 83 14.12 -3.44 -18.68
N ASN A 84 13.70 -4.50 -17.99
CA ASN A 84 14.60 -5.59 -17.63
C ASN A 84 15.11 -6.35 -18.87
N ALA A 85 14.26 -6.59 -19.86
CA ALA A 85 14.64 -7.25 -21.10
C ALA A 85 15.63 -6.42 -21.93
N LEU A 86 15.47 -5.10 -22.00
CA LEU A 86 16.40 -4.19 -22.66
C LEU A 86 17.76 -4.15 -21.92
N ALA A 87 17.74 -4.10 -20.59
CA ALA A 87 18.95 -4.12 -19.78
C ALA A 87 19.75 -5.42 -19.96
N GLN A 88 19.09 -6.57 -19.94
CA GLN A 88 19.73 -7.88 -20.14
C GLN A 88 20.37 -8.04 -21.52
N LYS A 89 19.79 -7.42 -22.54
CA LYS A 89 20.30 -7.46 -23.91
C LYS A 89 21.36 -6.39 -24.20
N GLY A 90 21.71 -5.53 -23.25
CA GLY A 90 22.61 -4.40 -23.47
C GLY A 90 22.04 -3.28 -24.36
N ASN A 91 20.72 -3.27 -24.58
CA ASN A 91 20.02 -2.33 -25.46
C ASN A 91 19.29 -1.21 -24.70
N LEU A 92 19.60 -1.01 -23.41
CA LEU A 92 18.97 0.00 -22.58
C LEU A 92 19.60 1.39 -22.86
N THR A 93 19.01 2.10 -23.81
CA THR A 93 19.43 3.47 -24.18
C THR A 93 18.78 4.54 -23.28
N ASP A 94 19.40 5.73 -23.19
CA ASP A 94 18.81 6.87 -22.47
C ASP A 94 17.40 7.22 -22.98
N ALA A 95 17.18 7.13 -24.30
CA ALA A 95 15.89 7.34 -24.91
C ALA A 95 14.84 6.31 -24.43
N ALA A 96 15.22 5.03 -24.34
CA ALA A 96 14.33 3.99 -23.82
C ALA A 96 14.01 4.21 -22.32
N ILE A 97 15.00 4.57 -21.52
CA ILE A 97 14.81 4.90 -20.11
C ILE A 97 13.84 6.08 -19.95
N ALA A 98 14.05 7.16 -20.69
CA ALA A 98 13.20 8.35 -20.64
C ALA A 98 11.76 8.05 -21.04
N ARG A 99 11.56 7.26 -22.11
CA ARG A 99 10.24 6.81 -22.56
C ARG A 99 9.52 5.99 -21.49
N ILE A 100 10.19 4.95 -20.96
CA ILE A 100 9.61 4.08 -19.95
C ILE A 100 9.27 4.87 -18.68
N LYS A 101 10.15 5.77 -18.25
CA LYS A 101 9.90 6.66 -17.10
C LYS A 101 8.65 7.51 -17.34
N LYS A 102 8.53 8.16 -18.49
CA LYS A 102 7.35 8.97 -18.84
C LYS A 102 6.06 8.15 -18.82
N GLN A 103 6.06 6.96 -19.42
CA GLN A 103 4.88 6.10 -19.43
C GLN A 103 4.49 5.62 -18.02
N ARG A 104 5.47 5.33 -17.15
CA ARG A 104 5.20 4.96 -15.77
C ARG A 104 4.60 6.12 -14.95
N GLU A 105 5.05 7.36 -15.17
CA GLU A 105 4.43 8.53 -14.53
C GLU A 105 2.98 8.72 -15.02
N GLN A 106 2.69 8.55 -16.30
CA GLN A 106 1.32 8.58 -16.82
C GLN A 106 0.41 7.51 -16.17
N ILE A 107 0.94 6.29 -15.96
CA ILE A 107 0.19 5.22 -15.28
C ILE A 107 -0.04 5.56 -13.80
N LYS A 108 0.92 6.15 -13.11
CA LYS A 108 0.72 6.62 -11.74
C LYS A 108 -0.37 7.68 -11.65
N ASP A 109 -0.39 8.63 -12.58
CA ASP A 109 -1.44 9.65 -12.64
C ASP A 109 -2.81 9.03 -12.95
N GLU A 110 -2.87 8.01 -13.84
CA GLU A 110 -4.09 7.24 -14.12
C GLU A 110 -4.62 6.54 -12.85
N ILE A 111 -3.75 5.86 -12.11
CA ILE A 111 -4.09 5.20 -10.84
C ILE A 111 -4.58 6.22 -9.82
N LYS A 112 -3.83 7.30 -9.62
CA LYS A 112 -4.16 8.37 -8.68
C LYS A 112 -5.53 8.96 -8.98
N THR A 113 -5.78 9.36 -10.21
CA THR A 113 -7.06 9.95 -10.65
C THR A 113 -8.20 8.95 -10.44
N THR A 114 -8.02 7.69 -10.87
CA THR A 114 -9.03 6.64 -10.70
C THR A 114 -9.39 6.45 -9.22
N MET A 115 -8.39 6.42 -8.33
CA MET A 115 -8.63 6.27 -6.90
C MET A 115 -9.36 7.48 -6.32
N GLN A 116 -8.91 8.70 -6.62
CA GLN A 116 -9.49 9.93 -6.10
C GLN A 116 -10.96 10.10 -6.54
N GLU A 117 -11.24 9.92 -7.82
CA GLU A 117 -12.61 9.99 -8.37
C GLU A 117 -13.51 8.91 -7.75
N SER A 118 -13.00 7.67 -7.67
CA SER A 118 -13.74 6.56 -7.06
C SER A 118 -14.09 6.86 -5.60
N MET A 119 -13.19 7.49 -4.84
CA MET A 119 -13.45 7.86 -3.45
C MET A 119 -14.53 8.94 -3.34
N VAL A 120 -14.46 9.97 -4.18
CA VAL A 120 -15.45 11.06 -4.16
C VAL A 120 -16.86 10.54 -4.49
N VAL A 121 -16.98 9.71 -5.52
CA VAL A 121 -18.27 9.10 -5.91
C VAL A 121 -18.82 8.20 -4.80
N ASN A 122 -17.94 7.48 -4.10
CA ASN A 122 -18.29 6.50 -3.07
C ASN A 122 -18.21 7.04 -1.64
N ARG A 123 -18.18 8.36 -1.42
CA ARG A 123 -18.00 8.96 -0.08
C ARG A 123 -19.02 8.55 0.97
N ASN A 124 -20.16 8.02 0.55
CA ASN A 124 -21.26 7.60 1.43
C ASN A 124 -21.35 6.06 1.61
N ASN A 125 -20.33 5.32 1.15
CA ASN A 125 -20.27 3.86 1.31
C ASN A 125 -18.88 3.40 1.74
N ILE A 126 -18.68 2.07 1.87
CA ILE A 126 -17.48 1.46 2.45
C ILE A 126 -16.27 1.41 1.50
N ILE A 127 -16.44 1.58 0.18
CA ILE A 127 -15.38 1.40 -0.82
C ILE A 127 -14.12 2.22 -0.49
N PRO A 128 -14.21 3.52 -0.10
CA PRO A 128 -13.04 4.31 0.23
C PRO A 128 -12.17 3.76 1.36
N VAL A 129 -12.71 2.96 2.28
CA VAL A 129 -11.91 2.35 3.35
C VAL A 129 -10.77 1.52 2.76
N LEU A 130 -11.07 0.65 1.78
CA LEU A 130 -10.04 -0.16 1.14
C LEU A 130 -9.03 0.68 0.36
N LEU A 131 -9.52 1.64 -0.43
CA LEU A 131 -8.66 2.52 -1.23
C LEU A 131 -7.70 3.33 -0.35
N LEU A 132 -8.18 3.83 0.79
CA LEU A 132 -7.34 4.51 1.79
C LEU A 132 -6.29 3.59 2.42
N GLN A 133 -6.67 2.36 2.76
CA GLN A 133 -5.76 1.42 3.40
C GLN A 133 -4.63 0.93 2.48
N GLN A 134 -4.92 0.75 1.20
CA GLN A 134 -3.99 0.15 0.24
C GLN A 134 -3.25 1.17 -0.62
N GLY A 135 -3.81 2.33 -0.85
CA GLY A 135 -3.31 3.26 -1.86
C GLY A 135 -3.15 4.71 -1.40
N ILE A 136 -3.00 4.96 -0.10
CA ILE A 136 -2.86 6.33 0.42
C ILE A 136 -1.67 7.07 -0.19
N GLU A 137 -0.59 6.38 -0.50
CA GLU A 137 0.60 6.96 -1.12
C GLU A 137 0.34 7.33 -2.59
N ASP A 138 -0.33 6.45 -3.33
CA ASP A 138 -0.65 6.66 -4.73
C ASP A 138 -1.64 7.80 -4.93
N MET A 139 -2.64 7.95 -4.04
CA MET A 139 -3.62 9.03 -4.13
C MET A 139 -3.14 10.36 -3.59
N GLY A 140 -2.11 10.37 -2.75
CA GLY A 140 -1.53 11.55 -2.11
C GLY A 140 -2.14 11.87 -0.74
N ILE A 141 -1.26 12.15 0.21
CA ILE A 141 -1.60 12.39 1.62
C ILE A 141 -2.55 13.58 1.81
N ASP A 142 -2.31 14.67 1.09
CA ASP A 142 -3.14 15.88 1.20
C ASP A 142 -4.58 15.64 0.71
N PHE A 143 -4.74 14.85 -0.36
CA PHE A 143 -6.06 14.46 -0.81
C PHE A 143 -6.76 13.57 0.22
N ALA A 144 -6.07 12.55 0.74
CA ALA A 144 -6.62 11.63 1.74
C ALA A 144 -7.08 12.40 3.00
N GLU A 145 -6.29 13.35 3.49
CA GLU A 145 -6.66 14.20 4.63
C GLU A 145 -7.92 15.03 4.36
N LYS A 146 -7.97 15.70 3.21
CA LYS A 146 -9.14 16.50 2.83
C LYS A 146 -10.39 15.64 2.66
N PHE A 147 -10.24 14.48 2.05
CA PHE A 147 -11.32 13.54 1.85
C PHE A 147 -11.89 13.01 3.17
N LEU A 148 -11.03 12.65 4.13
CA LEU A 148 -11.47 12.16 5.44
C LEU A 148 -12.34 13.17 6.20
N LYS A 149 -12.23 14.47 5.95
CA LYS A 149 -13.10 15.49 6.58
C LYS A 149 -14.57 15.35 6.18
N ILE A 150 -14.83 14.84 4.98
CA ILE A 150 -16.18 14.70 4.41
C ILE A 150 -16.65 13.24 4.31
N TYR A 151 -15.81 12.27 4.68
CA TYR A 151 -16.11 10.86 4.53
C TYR A 151 -17.01 10.35 5.64
N ALA A 152 -18.12 9.68 5.28
CA ALA A 152 -19.11 9.20 6.23
C ALA A 152 -18.56 8.14 7.21
N TYR A 153 -17.54 7.38 6.81
CA TYR A 153 -16.96 6.28 7.59
C TYR A 153 -15.56 6.58 8.13
N LYS A 154 -15.20 7.87 8.25
CA LYS A 154 -13.85 8.34 8.66
C LYS A 154 -13.38 7.79 10.01
N ASP A 155 -14.30 7.54 10.95
CA ASP A 155 -13.99 7.14 12.32
C ASP A 155 -13.96 5.61 12.51
N ARG A 156 -13.99 4.84 11.41
CA ARG A 156 -13.91 3.37 11.51
C ARG A 156 -12.56 2.94 12.09
N PRO A 157 -12.56 1.96 13.03
CA PRO A 157 -11.33 1.43 13.62
C PRO A 157 -10.30 0.96 12.58
N SER A 158 -10.78 0.45 11.46
CA SER A 158 -9.94 0.00 10.33
C SER A 158 -9.17 1.13 9.63
N LEU A 159 -9.52 2.41 9.85
CA LEU A 159 -8.80 3.57 9.33
C LEU A 159 -7.78 4.18 10.32
N LYS A 160 -7.62 3.60 11.50
CA LYS A 160 -6.66 4.10 12.49
C LYS A 160 -5.24 4.25 11.92
N SER A 161 -4.76 3.24 11.22
CA SER A 161 -3.44 3.26 10.59
C SER A 161 -3.31 4.34 9.50
N VAL A 162 -4.40 4.63 8.79
CA VAL A 162 -4.47 5.71 7.78
C VAL A 162 -4.30 7.08 8.46
N HIS A 163 -5.02 7.32 9.53
CA HIS A 163 -4.89 8.58 10.32
C HIS A 163 -3.48 8.75 10.88
N GLU A 164 -2.90 7.68 11.44
CA GLU A 164 -1.52 7.67 11.96
C GLU A 164 -0.52 7.97 10.83
N ARG A 165 -0.71 7.38 9.65
CA ARG A 165 0.15 7.63 8.48
C ARG A 165 0.09 9.09 8.03
N ILE A 166 -1.11 9.67 7.89
CA ILE A 166 -1.28 11.09 7.55
C ILE A 166 -0.55 11.98 8.57
N LYS A 167 -0.74 11.72 9.86
CA LYS A 167 -0.07 12.46 10.93
C LYS A 167 1.46 12.36 10.83
N SER A 168 1.97 11.16 10.59
CA SER A 168 3.41 10.91 10.44
C SER A 168 4.00 11.67 9.25
N GLU A 169 3.37 11.59 8.07
CA GLU A 169 3.86 12.27 6.87
C GLU A 169 3.85 13.80 7.04
N LYS A 170 2.84 14.36 7.68
CA LYS A 170 2.80 15.80 8.00
C LYS A 170 3.90 16.21 8.98
N THR A 171 4.19 15.36 9.96
CA THR A 171 5.30 15.60 10.90
C THR A 171 6.64 15.62 10.15
N LYS A 172 6.86 14.66 9.25
CA LYS A 172 8.06 14.63 8.38
C LYS A 172 8.16 15.90 7.51
N ALA A 173 7.06 16.27 6.86
CA ALA A 173 7.01 17.46 6.00
C ALA A 173 7.26 18.76 6.77
N SER A 174 6.98 18.81 8.07
CA SER A 174 7.26 19.96 8.93
C SER A 174 8.75 20.14 9.27
N GLY A 175 9.60 19.20 8.87
CA GLY A 175 11.03 19.17 9.21
C GLY A 175 11.32 18.96 10.70
N LYS A 176 10.29 18.72 11.52
CA LYS A 176 10.46 18.42 12.93
C LYS A 176 10.92 16.97 13.12
N MET A 177 11.93 16.79 13.95
CA MET A 177 12.39 15.47 14.35
C MET A 177 11.25 14.69 15.04
N ILE A 178 11.08 13.44 14.63
CA ILE A 178 10.23 12.49 15.35
C ILE A 178 11.08 11.86 16.44
N ASP A 179 10.82 12.21 17.69
CA ASP A 179 11.47 11.59 18.83
C ASP A 179 10.82 10.22 19.12
N PHE A 180 11.64 9.23 19.43
CA PHE A 180 11.18 7.90 19.85
C PHE A 180 12.05 7.37 20.98
N THR A 181 11.48 6.49 21.79
CA THR A 181 12.17 5.83 22.89
C THR A 181 12.35 4.36 22.57
N MET A 182 13.56 3.84 22.80
CA MET A 182 13.89 2.40 22.65
C MET A 182 14.85 1.97 23.75
N PRO A 183 14.79 0.72 24.23
CA PRO A 183 15.81 0.20 25.14
C PRO A 183 17.14 0.01 24.38
N ASP A 184 18.24 0.38 25.03
CA ASP A 184 19.58 0.05 24.55
C ASP A 184 19.93 -1.42 24.87
N ILE A 185 21.12 -1.87 24.48
CA ILE A 185 21.57 -3.26 24.70
C ILE A 185 21.66 -3.66 26.17
N THR A 186 21.60 -2.71 27.11
CA THR A 186 21.56 -2.95 28.56
C THR A 186 20.13 -2.95 29.12
N GLY A 187 19.14 -2.71 28.27
CA GLY A 187 17.73 -2.58 28.65
C GLY A 187 17.35 -1.18 29.18
N LYS A 188 18.25 -0.20 29.15
CA LYS A 188 17.97 1.17 29.57
C LYS A 188 17.26 1.92 28.45
N GLU A 189 16.16 2.57 28.79
CA GLU A 189 15.45 3.41 27.82
C GLU A 189 16.30 4.61 27.39
N ARG A 190 16.34 4.84 26.07
CA ARG A 190 17.01 5.96 25.40
C ARG A 190 16.05 6.64 24.43
N LYS A 191 16.16 7.95 24.35
CA LYS A 191 15.42 8.75 23.36
C LYS A 191 16.34 9.19 22.24
N LEU A 192 15.81 9.33 21.01
CA LEU A 192 16.60 9.92 19.94
C LEU A 192 17.09 11.33 20.30
N SER A 193 16.27 12.10 21.00
CA SER A 193 16.62 13.44 21.53
C SER A 193 17.81 13.44 22.50
N ASP A 194 18.16 12.31 23.12
CA ASP A 194 19.35 12.20 23.97
C ASP A 194 20.65 12.38 23.17
N PHE A 195 20.60 12.17 21.87
CA PHE A 195 21.75 12.19 20.95
C PHE A 195 21.74 13.41 20.01
N VAL A 196 20.56 13.95 19.70
CA VAL A 196 20.40 15.08 18.79
C VAL A 196 21.03 16.36 19.38
N GLY A 197 21.73 17.13 18.54
CA GLY A 197 22.35 18.39 18.94
C GLY A 197 23.72 18.26 19.61
N LYS A 198 24.28 17.04 19.77
CA LYS A 198 25.60 16.80 20.34
C LYS A 198 26.72 16.73 19.30
N GLY A 199 26.36 16.67 18.01
CA GLY A 199 27.25 16.67 16.87
C GLY A 199 26.62 17.43 15.70
N LYS A 200 27.32 17.51 14.55
CA LYS A 200 26.80 18.17 13.37
C LYS A 200 25.76 17.37 12.64
N TYR A 201 25.92 16.03 12.64
CA TYR A 201 25.05 15.09 11.94
C TYR A 201 24.85 13.83 12.79
N ILE A 202 23.65 13.24 12.69
CA ILE A 202 23.33 11.94 13.28
C ILE A 202 22.80 11.06 12.14
N LEU A 203 23.41 9.89 11.99
CA LEU A 203 22.90 8.81 11.15
C LEU A 203 22.08 7.87 12.02
N VAL A 204 20.79 7.72 11.69
CA VAL A 204 19.92 6.72 12.30
C VAL A 204 19.66 5.63 11.28
N ASP A 205 20.09 4.40 11.58
CA ASP A 205 19.88 3.22 10.74
C ASP A 205 18.91 2.25 11.40
N PHE A 206 17.83 1.88 10.68
CA PHE A 206 16.85 0.89 11.11
C PHE A 206 17.15 -0.43 10.41
N TRP A 207 17.67 -1.38 11.15
CA TRP A 207 18.07 -2.67 10.60
C TRP A 207 17.51 -3.86 11.41
N ALA A 208 17.61 -5.06 10.85
CA ALA A 208 17.23 -6.30 11.53
C ALA A 208 18.20 -7.42 11.17
N SER A 209 18.39 -8.38 12.07
CA SER A 209 19.31 -9.53 11.88
C SER A 209 18.93 -10.44 10.70
N TRP A 210 17.68 -10.42 10.28
CA TRP A 210 17.17 -11.15 9.11
C TRP A 210 17.11 -10.31 7.83
N CYS A 211 17.44 -9.02 7.90
CA CYS A 211 17.44 -8.12 6.74
C CYS A 211 18.75 -8.27 5.95
N GLY A 212 18.77 -9.11 4.94
CA GLY A 212 19.97 -9.38 4.13
C GLY A 212 20.60 -8.12 3.49
N PRO A 213 19.85 -7.18 2.90
CA PRO A 213 20.38 -5.90 2.43
C PRO A 213 21.04 -5.09 3.55
N CYS A 214 20.41 -5.00 4.73
CA CYS A 214 20.94 -4.24 5.86
C CYS A 214 22.29 -4.81 6.34
N ILE A 215 22.41 -6.15 6.40
CA ILE A 215 23.67 -6.81 6.79
C ILE A 215 24.80 -6.48 5.78
N ARG A 216 24.48 -6.44 4.48
CA ARG A 216 25.47 -6.07 3.44
C ARG A 216 25.92 -4.62 3.53
N GLU A 217 25.06 -3.72 4.01
CA GLU A 217 25.36 -2.29 4.20
C GLU A 217 26.21 -2.02 5.47
N MET A 218 26.14 -2.87 6.47
CA MET A 218 26.78 -2.69 7.77
C MET A 218 28.30 -2.38 7.69
N PRO A 219 29.12 -3.01 6.80
CA PRO A 219 30.54 -2.64 6.64
C PRO A 219 30.72 -1.19 6.20
N HIS A 220 29.84 -0.67 5.34
CA HIS A 220 29.89 0.72 4.87
C HIS A 220 29.54 1.69 5.99
N VAL A 221 28.51 1.40 6.78
CA VAL A 221 28.15 2.17 7.97
C VAL A 221 29.30 2.21 8.97
N LYS A 222 29.95 1.07 9.24
CA LYS A 222 31.14 0.99 10.10
C LYS A 222 32.29 1.85 9.59
N ALA A 223 32.58 1.78 8.29
CA ALA A 223 33.64 2.58 7.67
C ALA A 223 33.34 4.08 7.76
N ALA A 224 32.10 4.48 7.51
CA ALA A 224 31.64 5.86 7.67
C ALA A 224 31.80 6.34 9.12
N TYR A 225 31.37 5.53 10.09
CA TYR A 225 31.53 5.84 11.51
C TYR A 225 33.03 6.08 11.87
N GLN A 226 33.93 5.18 11.48
CA GLN A 226 35.35 5.32 11.76
C GLN A 226 35.96 6.59 11.15
N LYS A 227 35.49 6.95 9.94
CA LYS A 227 35.98 8.15 9.23
C LYS A 227 35.49 9.47 9.82
N TYR A 228 34.30 9.49 10.38
CA TYR A 228 33.62 10.74 10.75
C TYR A 228 33.34 10.92 12.24
N LYS A 229 33.49 9.89 13.09
CA LYS A 229 33.18 9.95 14.54
C LYS A 229 33.86 11.11 15.28
N GLU A 230 35.06 11.54 14.84
CA GLU A 230 35.78 12.66 15.45
C GLU A 230 35.45 14.02 14.77
N LYS A 231 34.64 14.02 13.71
CA LYS A 231 34.36 15.23 12.92
C LYS A 231 32.93 15.74 13.10
N GLY A 232 32.09 15.02 13.77
CA GLY A 232 30.70 15.32 13.90
C GLY A 232 30.02 14.84 15.07
#